data_11cdc4656a81c489097c6346eb1c8fe4
#
_entry.id   11cdc4656a81c489097c6346eb1c8fe4
#
_cell.length_a   1.000
_cell.length_b   1.000
_cell.length_c   1.000
_cell.angle_alpha   90.00
_cell.angle_beta   90.00
_cell.angle_gamma   90.00
#
_symmetry.space_group_name_H-M   'P 1'
#
loop_
_entity.id
_entity.type
_entity.pdbx_description
1 polymer ?
#
loop_
_entity_poly.entity_id
_entity_poly.type
_entity_poly.pdbx_seq_one_letter_code
_entity_poly.pdbx_strand_id
1 'polypeptide(L)'
;ENMVFNLSNGIIPSVSGDTIRSEKNYSIIVFEKLAQTSITLGMDIIEAYQSRDALIQENELAVSLPEVLKVRDSGIVYYTKEIGKTKIEHLSPLISSVVQFIGLNIYKRITVKEIANYFSVSETK
;
A
#
# COMPACT_ATOMS: atom_id res chain seq x y z
N GLU A 1 -11.79 -13.66 9.38
CA GLU A 1 -10.98 -12.68 9.92
C GLU A 1 -9.54 -12.98 10.19
N ASN A 2 -9.20 -14.25 10.35
CA ASN A 2 -7.78 -14.57 10.55
C ASN A 2 -6.95 -14.16 9.37
N MET A 3 -7.51 -14.25 8.18
CA MET A 3 -6.77 -13.82 7.00
C MET A 3 -6.45 -12.34 7.06
N VAL A 4 -7.43 -11.51 7.41
CA VAL A 4 -7.18 -10.08 7.52
C VAL A 4 -6.18 -9.78 8.61
N PHE A 5 -6.34 -10.46 9.76
CA PHE A 5 -5.41 -10.27 10.86
C PHE A 5 -3.99 -10.64 10.44
N ASN A 6 -3.84 -11.77 9.77
CA ASN A 6 -2.52 -12.22 9.33
C ASN A 6 -1.91 -11.24 8.36
N LEU A 7 -2.71 -10.70 7.45
CA LEU A 7 -2.20 -9.72 6.49
C LEU A 7 -1.75 -8.45 7.19
N SER A 8 -2.53 -8.02 8.20
CA SER A 8 -2.17 -6.82 8.97
C SER A 8 -0.84 -6.98 9.67
N ASN A 9 -0.55 -8.20 10.11
CA ASN A 9 0.68 -8.47 10.83
C ASN A 9 1.81 -8.92 9.91
N GLY A 10 1.54 -9.00 8.62
CA GLY A 10 2.56 -9.45 7.68
C GLY A 10 2.73 -10.95 7.67
N ILE A 11 1.72 -11.68 8.12
CA ILE A 11 1.78 -13.14 8.16
C ILE A 11 0.54 -13.67 7.48
N ILE A 12 0.71 -14.33 6.35
CA ILE A 12 -0.40 -14.91 5.62
C ILE A 12 -0.14 -16.37 5.40
N PRO A 13 -1.24 -17.17 5.32
CA PRO A 13 -1.06 -18.58 4.98
C PRO A 13 -0.42 -18.67 3.61
N SER A 14 0.62 -19.45 3.52
CA SER A 14 1.39 -19.54 2.28
C SER A 14 0.74 -20.55 1.36
N VAL A 15 0.40 -20.10 0.17
CA VAL A 15 -0.11 -20.98 -0.87
C VAL A 15 1.02 -21.84 -1.42
N SER A 16 2.22 -21.29 -1.44
CA SER A 16 3.38 -21.98 -1.98
C SER A 16 4.17 -22.74 -0.94
N GLY A 17 3.83 -22.59 0.35
CA GLY A 17 4.60 -23.19 1.43
C GLY A 17 5.79 -22.37 1.85
N ASP A 18 5.96 -21.19 1.32
CA ASP A 18 7.10 -20.31 1.60
C ASP A 18 6.57 -18.98 2.10
N THR A 19 6.77 -18.72 3.40
CA THR A 19 6.25 -17.52 4.03
C THR A 19 6.84 -16.26 3.42
N ILE A 20 8.15 -16.25 3.17
CA ILE A 20 8.79 -15.07 2.59
C ILE A 20 8.23 -14.82 1.19
N ARG A 21 8.09 -15.89 0.39
CA ARG A 21 7.55 -15.73 -0.96
C ARG A 21 6.14 -15.18 -0.91
N SER A 22 5.34 -15.67 0.01
CA SER A 22 3.96 -15.22 0.14
C SER A 22 3.88 -13.76 0.56
N GLU A 23 4.77 -13.36 1.48
CA GLU A 23 4.80 -11.97 1.91
C GLU A 23 5.29 -11.06 0.79
N LYS A 24 6.24 -11.52 0.00
CA LYS A 24 6.69 -10.75 -1.16
C LYS A 24 5.56 -10.57 -2.16
N ASN A 25 4.79 -11.63 -2.39
CA ASN A 25 3.65 -11.53 -3.31
C ASN A 25 2.62 -10.54 -2.79
N TYR A 26 2.39 -10.56 -1.49
CA TYR A 26 1.46 -9.60 -0.89
C TYR A 26 1.95 -8.17 -1.05
N SER A 27 3.27 -7.95 -0.86
CA SER A 27 3.82 -6.61 -1.05
C SER A 27 3.61 -6.10 -2.47
N ILE A 28 3.74 -6.99 -3.46
CA ILE A 28 3.51 -6.59 -4.85
C ILE A 28 2.09 -6.08 -5.02
N ILE A 29 1.12 -6.78 -4.42
CA ILE A 29 -0.28 -6.35 -4.48
C ILE A 29 -0.44 -4.99 -3.81
N VAL A 30 0.18 -4.80 -2.65
CA VAL A 30 0.12 -3.53 -1.94
C VAL A 30 0.68 -2.40 -2.79
N PHE A 31 1.85 -2.62 -3.42
CA PHE A 31 2.47 -1.59 -4.24
C PHE A 31 1.60 -1.23 -5.44
N GLU A 32 0.96 -2.22 -6.04
CA GLU A 32 0.08 -1.94 -7.16
C GLU A 32 -1.11 -1.09 -6.73
N LYS A 33 -1.71 -1.43 -5.59
CA LYS A 33 -2.85 -0.66 -5.10
C LYS A 33 -2.45 0.76 -4.72
N LEU A 34 -1.28 0.91 -4.11
CA LEU A 34 -0.79 2.24 -3.76
C LEU A 34 -0.56 3.08 -5.00
N ALA A 35 0.03 2.49 -6.05
CA ALA A 35 0.28 3.23 -7.28
C ALA A 35 -1.03 3.66 -7.93
N GLN A 36 -2.00 2.75 -8.03
CA GLN A 36 -3.28 3.06 -8.64
C GLN A 36 -4.00 4.16 -7.88
N THR A 37 -4.00 4.05 -6.55
CA THR A 37 -4.66 5.05 -5.72
C THR A 37 -3.99 6.40 -5.87
N SER A 38 -2.66 6.42 -5.89
CA SER A 38 -1.92 7.66 -6.01
C SER A 38 -2.20 8.34 -7.34
N ILE A 39 -2.31 7.56 -8.41
CA ILE A 39 -2.65 8.11 -9.72
C ILE A 39 -4.03 8.74 -9.69
N THR A 40 -4.99 8.06 -9.08
CA THR A 40 -6.33 8.58 -8.93
C THR A 40 -6.33 9.91 -8.18
N LEU A 41 -5.43 10.06 -7.24
CA LEU A 41 -5.34 11.27 -6.42
C LEU A 41 -4.41 12.32 -7.03
N GLY A 42 -3.94 12.12 -8.25
CA GLY A 42 -3.22 13.15 -8.97
C GLY A 42 -1.75 12.93 -9.20
N MET A 43 -1.21 11.80 -8.76
CA MET A 43 0.20 11.49 -9.01
C MET A 43 0.42 11.19 -10.49
N ASP A 44 1.57 11.60 -11.00
CA ASP A 44 1.93 11.31 -12.38
C ASP A 44 1.99 9.79 -12.61
N ILE A 45 1.38 9.36 -13.70
CA ILE A 45 1.26 7.93 -14.02
C ILE A 45 2.62 7.28 -14.17
N ILE A 46 3.52 7.94 -14.90
CA ILE A 46 4.83 7.36 -15.17
C ILE A 46 5.61 7.23 -13.88
N GLU A 47 5.61 8.27 -13.07
CA GLU A 47 6.33 8.24 -11.80
C GLU A 47 5.75 7.18 -10.87
N ALA A 48 4.44 7.07 -10.83
CA ALA A 48 3.80 6.09 -9.94
C ALA A 48 4.20 4.67 -10.30
N TYR A 49 4.20 4.34 -11.59
CA TYR A 49 4.54 2.99 -12.00
C TYR A 49 6.02 2.71 -11.97
N GLN A 50 6.86 3.71 -12.25
CA GLN A 50 8.31 3.52 -12.11
C GLN A 50 8.68 3.27 -10.67
N SER A 51 8.07 3.99 -9.75
CA SER A 51 8.32 3.80 -8.32
C SER A 51 7.83 2.43 -7.86
N ARG A 52 6.67 2.00 -8.36
CA ARG A 52 6.15 0.67 -8.05
C ARG A 52 7.16 -0.40 -8.49
N ASP A 53 7.67 -0.28 -9.71
CA ASP A 53 8.60 -1.28 -10.22
C ASP A 53 9.89 -1.31 -9.41
N ALA A 54 10.38 -0.14 -9.00
CA ALA A 54 11.58 -0.08 -8.16
C ALA A 54 11.35 -0.76 -6.81
N LEU A 55 10.17 -0.54 -6.22
CA LEU A 55 9.83 -1.18 -4.96
C LEU A 55 9.71 -2.69 -5.11
N ILE A 56 9.16 -3.15 -6.24
CA ILE A 56 9.05 -4.58 -6.49
C ILE A 56 10.45 -5.20 -6.59
N GLN A 57 11.37 -4.51 -7.23
CA GLN A 57 12.74 -5.01 -7.33
C GLN A 57 13.40 -5.11 -5.96
N GLU A 58 13.27 -4.08 -5.14
CA GLU A 58 13.80 -4.14 -3.77
C GLU A 58 13.16 -5.27 -2.99
N ASN A 59 11.86 -5.43 -3.17
CA ASN A 59 11.12 -6.48 -2.49
C ASN A 59 11.66 -7.87 -2.86
N GLU A 60 11.99 -8.08 -4.14
CA GLU A 60 12.51 -9.36 -4.57
C GLU A 60 13.90 -9.64 -4.01
N LEU A 61 14.68 -8.60 -3.77
CA LEU A 61 16.03 -8.75 -3.21
C LEU A 61 16.05 -9.00 -1.72
N ALA A 62 14.94 -8.78 -1.03
CA ALA A 62 14.89 -9.00 0.41
C ALA A 62 15.09 -10.49 0.71
N VAL A 63 15.86 -10.78 1.76
CA VAL A 63 16.21 -12.16 2.10
C VAL A 63 15.60 -12.61 3.41
N SER A 64 14.86 -11.74 4.09
CA SER A 64 14.25 -12.09 5.37
C SER A 64 12.89 -11.43 5.47
N LEU A 65 12.05 -11.95 6.36
CA LEU A 65 10.74 -11.37 6.58
C LEU A 65 10.82 -9.92 7.04
N PRO A 66 11.67 -9.56 8.00
CA PRO A 66 11.78 -8.15 8.39
C PRO A 66 12.16 -7.24 7.23
N GLU A 67 13.02 -7.71 6.31
CA GLU A 67 13.38 -6.90 5.15
C GLU A 67 12.19 -6.70 4.22
N VAL A 68 11.40 -7.74 3.99
CA VAL A 68 10.21 -7.62 3.16
C VAL A 68 9.27 -6.57 3.75
N LEU A 69 9.06 -6.64 5.07
CA LEU A 69 8.16 -5.70 5.72
C LEU A 69 8.70 -4.28 5.69
N LYS A 70 10.01 -4.14 5.79
CA LYS A 70 10.63 -2.82 5.73
C LYS A 70 10.43 -2.18 4.35
N VAL A 71 10.61 -2.96 3.29
CA VAL A 71 10.40 -2.45 1.93
C VAL A 71 8.92 -2.07 1.75
N ARG A 72 8.02 -2.90 2.26
CA ARG A 72 6.59 -2.61 2.18
C ARG A 72 6.26 -1.28 2.85
N ASP A 73 6.78 -1.09 4.07
CA ASP A 73 6.51 0.13 4.81
C ASP A 73 7.08 1.35 4.08
N SER A 74 8.27 1.21 3.50
CA SER A 74 8.87 2.32 2.78
C SER A 74 8.03 2.72 1.57
N GLY A 75 7.40 1.76 0.92
CA GLY A 75 6.50 2.06 -0.19
C GLY A 75 5.28 2.83 0.26
N ILE A 76 4.70 2.43 1.39
CA ILE A 76 3.54 3.13 1.92
C ILE A 76 3.92 4.57 2.26
N VAL A 77 5.05 4.77 2.90
CA VAL A 77 5.51 6.11 3.25
C VAL A 77 5.76 6.93 1.99
N TYR A 78 6.41 6.34 0.99
CA TYR A 78 6.71 7.05 -0.24
C TYR A 78 5.45 7.57 -0.91
N TYR A 79 4.48 6.69 -1.13
CA TYR A 79 3.25 7.11 -1.82
C TYR A 79 2.45 8.09 -1.00
N THR A 80 2.44 7.93 0.32
CA THR A 80 1.75 8.88 1.18
C THR A 80 2.33 10.27 1.03
N LYS A 81 3.65 10.36 0.99
CA LYS A 81 4.30 11.67 0.82
C LYS A 81 4.03 12.26 -0.56
N GLU A 82 4.04 11.43 -1.59
CA GLU A 82 3.78 11.92 -2.94
C GLU A 82 2.36 12.45 -3.07
N ILE A 83 1.40 11.75 -2.49
CA ILE A 83 0.02 12.22 -2.48
C ILE A 83 -0.08 13.56 -1.76
N GLY A 84 0.64 13.70 -0.65
CA GLY A 84 0.61 14.92 0.14
C GLY A 84 1.14 16.14 -0.60
N LYS A 85 1.89 15.92 -1.68
CA LYS A 85 2.40 17.06 -2.48
C LYS A 85 1.36 17.61 -3.43
N THR A 86 0.25 16.90 -3.65
CA THR A 86 -0.80 17.42 -4.51
C THR A 86 -1.55 18.51 -3.77
N LYS A 87 -2.29 19.33 -4.53
CA LYS A 87 -3.05 20.41 -3.92
C LYS A 87 -4.35 19.87 -3.39
N ILE A 88 -4.26 19.27 -2.22
CA ILE A 88 -5.38 18.58 -1.61
C ILE A 88 -6.56 19.50 -1.37
N GLU A 89 -6.29 20.77 -1.14
CA GLU A 89 -7.36 21.73 -0.88
C GLU A 89 -8.32 21.86 -2.06
N HIS A 90 -7.91 21.41 -3.24
CA HIS A 90 -8.78 21.45 -4.41
C HIS A 90 -9.51 20.14 -4.65
N LEU A 91 -9.31 19.17 -3.78
CA LEU A 91 -9.95 17.88 -3.92
C LEU A 91 -11.21 17.83 -3.07
N SER A 92 -12.08 16.88 -3.39
CA SER A 92 -13.31 16.74 -2.62
C SER A 92 -13.00 16.30 -1.20
N PRO A 93 -13.89 16.58 -0.24
CA PRO A 93 -13.69 16.10 1.12
C PRO A 93 -13.51 14.60 1.20
N LEU A 94 -14.15 13.85 0.30
CA LEU A 94 -14.00 12.40 0.26
C LEU A 94 -12.55 12.02 -0.03
N ILE A 95 -11.95 12.64 -1.03
CA ILE A 95 -10.57 12.35 -1.40
C ILE A 95 -9.63 12.77 -0.28
N SER A 96 -9.90 13.91 0.36
CA SER A 96 -9.09 14.35 1.50
C SER A 96 -9.14 13.32 2.63
N SER A 97 -10.29 12.73 2.88
CA SER A 97 -10.41 11.69 3.90
C SER A 97 -9.59 10.47 3.57
N VAL A 98 -9.56 10.09 2.29
CA VAL A 98 -8.76 8.95 1.85
C VAL A 98 -7.28 9.23 2.08
N VAL A 99 -6.83 10.43 1.72
CA VAL A 99 -5.44 10.80 1.94
C VAL A 99 -5.08 10.75 3.42
N GLN A 100 -5.98 11.25 4.27
CA GLN A 100 -5.76 11.19 5.71
C GLN A 100 -5.68 9.76 6.20
N PHE A 101 -6.55 8.89 5.68
CA PHE A 101 -6.52 7.50 6.09
C PHE A 101 -5.16 6.88 5.80
N ILE A 102 -4.64 7.10 4.60
CA ILE A 102 -3.33 6.57 4.22
C ILE A 102 -2.25 7.12 5.16
N GLY A 103 -2.27 8.44 5.41
CA GLY A 103 -1.28 9.07 6.26
C GLY A 103 -1.32 8.57 7.69
N LEU A 104 -2.53 8.38 8.23
CA LEU A 104 -2.67 7.93 9.61
C LEU A 104 -2.21 6.50 9.81
N ASN A 105 -2.12 5.74 8.73
CA ASN A 105 -1.79 4.33 8.84
C ASN A 105 -0.36 4.01 8.42
N ILE A 106 0.51 5.02 8.27
CA ILE A 106 1.86 4.77 7.79
C ILE A 106 2.69 3.96 8.78
N TYR A 107 2.33 3.97 10.06
CA TYR A 107 3.06 3.22 11.07
C TYR A 107 2.40 1.89 11.39
N LYS A 108 1.33 1.57 10.70
CA LYS A 108 0.64 0.30 10.85
C LYS A 108 0.81 -0.51 9.59
N ARG A 109 0.67 -1.81 9.72
CA ARG A 109 0.65 -2.65 8.53
C ARG A 109 -0.74 -2.58 7.94
N ILE A 110 -0.84 -1.89 6.82
CA ILE A 110 -2.11 -1.72 6.13
C ILE A 110 -2.28 -2.89 5.18
N THR A 111 -3.45 -3.51 5.19
CA THR A 111 -3.75 -4.57 4.24
C THR A 111 -4.45 -4.00 3.03
N VAL A 112 -4.36 -4.72 1.92
CA VAL A 112 -5.11 -4.35 0.72
C VAL A 112 -6.59 -4.30 1.05
N LYS A 113 -7.05 -5.26 1.85
CA LYS A 113 -8.46 -5.32 2.21
C LYS A 113 -8.89 -4.10 3.03
N GLU A 114 -8.02 -3.66 3.94
CA GLU A 114 -8.34 -2.47 4.73
C GLU A 114 -8.47 -1.25 3.85
N ILE A 115 -7.55 -1.08 2.91
CA ILE A 115 -7.62 0.04 1.98
C ILE A 115 -8.88 -0.04 1.14
N ALA A 116 -9.18 -1.22 0.60
CA ALA A 116 -10.36 -1.40 -0.22
C ALA A 116 -11.64 -1.13 0.56
N ASN A 117 -11.70 -1.61 1.80
CA ASN A 117 -12.88 -1.39 2.63
C ASN A 117 -13.08 0.08 2.92
N TYR A 118 -12.00 0.80 3.19
CA TYR A 118 -12.11 2.23 3.47
C TYR A 118 -12.67 2.96 2.26
N PHE A 119 -12.15 2.66 1.08
CA PHE A 119 -12.62 3.30 -0.15
C PHE A 119 -14.07 2.97 -0.43
N SER A 120 -14.47 1.71 -0.23
CA SER A 120 -15.85 1.31 -0.46
C SER A 120 -16.82 2.07 0.45
N VAL A 121 -16.46 2.16 1.73
CA VAL A 121 -17.31 2.90 2.67
C VAL A 121 -17.39 4.36 2.25
N SER A 122 -16.26 4.94 1.86
CA SER A 122 -16.24 6.34 1.44
C SER A 122 -17.07 6.56 0.19
N GLU A 123 -17.03 5.62 -0.74
CA GLU A 123 -17.75 5.76 -2.00
C GLU A 123 -19.26 5.67 -1.83
N THR A 124 -19.72 4.97 -0.80
CA THR A 124 -21.15 4.82 -0.59
C THR A 124 -21.77 6.05 0.04
N LYS A 125 -20.97 6.97 0.49
CA LYS A 125 -21.48 8.20 1.07
C LYS A 125 -21.72 9.23 -0.01
#